data_25b1c9f179b94647849e309eee9c596c
#
_entry.id   25b1c9f179b94647849e309eee9c596c
#
_cell.length_a   1.000
_cell.length_b   1.000
_cell.length_c   1.000
_cell.angle_alpha   90.00
_cell.angle_beta   90.00
_cell.angle_gamma   90.00
#
_symmetry.space_group_name_H-M   'P 1'
#
loop_
_entity.id
_entity.type
_entity.pdbx_description
1 polymer ?
#
loop_
_entity_poly.entity_id
_entity_poly.type
_entity_poly.pdbx_seq_one_letter_code
_entity_poly.pdbx_strand_id
1 'polypeptide(L)'
;MKNRLVLIVLLVASFFIFLFFYNKYRVAPSFQLFQMPLYDVQGNQTSLESFRGKKFIITFYASWCRDCLVELKALNEIKSARFPDVEIICITDDPPEKLSDFIQKKNYPFRFFRSTKDFPELKIYSIPVNYLVNSSGQVVMEKVGAIDWEDNSLVTRAMNLLQ
;
A
#
# COMPACT_ATOMS: atom_id res chain seq x y z
N MET A 1 -43.30 -19.20 -15.62
CA MET A 1 -42.37 -18.27 -16.29
C MET A 1 -42.01 -17.08 -15.40
N LYS A 2 -42.95 -16.44 -14.70
CA LYS A 2 -42.71 -15.26 -13.85
C LYS A 2 -41.66 -15.48 -12.74
N ASN A 3 -41.69 -16.63 -12.05
CA ASN A 3 -40.74 -16.93 -10.98
C ASN A 3 -39.29 -17.17 -11.47
N ARG A 4 -39.12 -17.70 -12.69
CA ARG A 4 -37.78 -17.88 -13.29
C ARG A 4 -37.14 -16.54 -13.67
N LEU A 5 -37.97 -15.60 -14.18
CA LEU A 5 -37.53 -14.26 -14.52
C LEU A 5 -37.06 -13.50 -13.26
N VAL A 6 -37.83 -13.57 -12.17
CA VAL A 6 -37.48 -12.95 -10.89
C VAL A 6 -36.17 -13.53 -10.35
N LEU A 7 -35.97 -14.84 -10.40
CA LEU A 7 -34.75 -15.49 -9.98
C LEU A 7 -33.53 -15.00 -10.77
N ILE A 8 -33.64 -14.89 -12.10
CA ILE A 8 -32.58 -14.39 -12.97
C ILE A 8 -32.23 -12.96 -12.61
N VAL A 9 -33.21 -12.09 -12.41
CA VAL A 9 -32.98 -10.68 -12.01
C VAL A 9 -32.24 -10.59 -10.68
N LEU A 10 -32.60 -11.40 -9.68
CA LEU A 10 -31.93 -11.43 -8.38
C LEU A 10 -30.49 -11.92 -8.48
N LEU A 11 -30.22 -12.95 -9.31
CA LEU A 11 -28.85 -13.43 -9.53
C LEU A 11 -27.96 -12.38 -10.21
N VAL A 12 -28.50 -11.70 -11.22
CA VAL A 12 -27.79 -10.62 -11.91
C VAL A 12 -27.50 -9.45 -10.95
N ALA A 13 -28.50 -9.04 -10.17
CA ALA A 13 -28.31 -7.98 -9.16
C ALA A 13 -27.23 -8.37 -8.11
N SER A 14 -27.30 -9.59 -7.60
CA SER A 14 -26.30 -10.12 -6.65
C SER A 14 -24.88 -10.13 -7.25
N PHE A 15 -24.75 -10.51 -8.52
CA PHE A 15 -23.47 -10.50 -9.23
C PHE A 15 -22.89 -9.08 -9.36
N PHE A 16 -23.72 -8.09 -9.73
CA PHE A 16 -23.26 -6.71 -9.81
C PHE A 16 -22.89 -6.11 -8.44
N ILE A 17 -23.65 -6.45 -7.40
CA ILE A 17 -23.33 -6.06 -6.02
C ILE A 17 -21.97 -6.66 -5.61
N PHE A 18 -21.75 -7.95 -5.88
CA PHE A 18 -20.47 -8.63 -5.63
C PHE A 18 -19.33 -7.94 -6.37
N LEU A 19 -19.48 -7.67 -7.68
CA LEU A 19 -18.45 -6.98 -8.46
C LEU A 19 -18.15 -5.58 -7.91
N PHE A 20 -19.18 -4.84 -7.48
CA PHE A 20 -19.03 -3.52 -6.88
C PHE A 20 -18.17 -3.59 -5.62
N PHE A 21 -18.48 -4.50 -4.69
CA PHE A 21 -17.70 -4.67 -3.47
C PHE A 21 -16.30 -5.22 -3.75
N TYR A 22 -16.17 -6.16 -4.69
CA TYR A 22 -14.88 -6.68 -5.11
C TYR A 22 -13.95 -5.57 -5.61
N ASN A 23 -14.43 -4.76 -6.55
CA ASN A 23 -13.65 -3.63 -7.10
C ASN A 23 -13.31 -2.59 -6.03
N LYS A 24 -14.24 -2.32 -5.12
CA LYS A 24 -14.03 -1.33 -4.05
C LYS A 24 -12.94 -1.72 -3.06
N TYR A 25 -12.83 -3.00 -2.71
CA TYR A 25 -11.98 -3.46 -1.60
C TYR A 25 -10.78 -4.29 -2.03
N ARG A 26 -10.73 -4.75 -3.28
CA ARG A 26 -9.67 -5.64 -3.78
C ARG A 26 -8.81 -5.03 -4.87
N VAL A 27 -9.23 -3.93 -5.48
CA VAL A 27 -8.47 -3.23 -6.51
C VAL A 27 -7.74 -2.07 -5.86
N ALA A 28 -6.42 -2.03 -6.01
CA ALA A 28 -5.62 -0.93 -5.54
C ALA A 28 -5.96 0.35 -6.30
N PRO A 29 -6.10 1.51 -5.64
CA PRO A 29 -6.36 2.75 -6.33
C PRO A 29 -5.15 3.18 -7.17
N SER A 30 -5.42 3.72 -8.37
CA SER A 30 -4.37 4.33 -9.19
C SER A 30 -4.10 5.76 -8.71
N PHE A 31 -2.83 6.07 -8.45
CA PHE A 31 -2.37 7.40 -8.02
C PHE A 31 -1.35 7.98 -8.99
N GLN A 32 -1.30 9.30 -9.04
CA GLN A 32 -0.09 10.00 -9.49
C GLN A 32 0.91 10.04 -8.32
N LEU A 33 1.56 8.90 -8.06
CA LEU A 33 2.36 8.65 -6.85
C LEU A 33 3.35 9.78 -6.54
N PHE A 34 4.08 10.26 -7.55
CA PHE A 34 5.09 11.30 -7.36
C PHE A 34 4.51 12.66 -6.95
N GLN A 35 3.28 12.95 -7.36
CA GLN A 35 2.59 14.22 -7.07
C GLN A 35 1.67 14.13 -5.85
N MET A 36 1.62 12.98 -5.17
CA MET A 36 0.79 12.82 -3.98
C MET A 36 1.27 13.81 -2.90
N PRO A 37 0.40 14.69 -2.42
CA PRO A 37 0.76 15.61 -1.34
C PRO A 37 0.85 14.85 -0.02
N LEU A 38 1.99 14.97 0.64
CA LEU A 38 2.32 14.29 1.89
C LEU A 38 2.85 15.30 2.90
N TYR A 39 2.90 14.90 4.16
CA TYR A 39 3.68 15.56 5.20
C TYR A 39 4.86 14.67 5.59
N ASP A 40 6.01 15.27 5.77
CA ASP A 40 7.16 14.60 6.40
C ASP A 40 6.95 14.45 7.92
N VAL A 41 7.90 13.83 8.58
CA VAL A 41 7.86 13.61 10.04
C VAL A 41 7.99 14.91 10.85
N GLN A 42 8.45 16.00 10.25
CA GLN A 42 8.51 17.35 10.81
C GLN A 42 7.23 18.15 10.56
N GLY A 43 6.28 17.62 9.78
CA GLY A 43 5.03 18.29 9.41
C GLY A 43 5.14 19.23 8.21
N ASN A 44 6.26 19.21 7.48
CA ASN A 44 6.40 20.00 6.27
C ASN A 44 5.72 19.28 5.09
N GLN A 45 5.09 20.08 4.23
CA GLN A 45 4.48 19.55 3.02
C GLN A 45 5.55 19.07 2.03
N THR A 46 5.38 17.88 1.49
CA THR A 46 6.32 17.20 0.59
C THR A 46 5.60 16.32 -0.41
N SER A 47 6.36 15.63 -1.26
CA SER A 47 5.87 14.64 -2.22
C SER A 47 6.92 13.57 -2.46
N LEU A 48 6.63 12.57 -3.30
CA LEU A 48 7.59 11.53 -3.66
C LEU A 48 8.49 11.91 -4.84
N GLU A 49 8.53 13.18 -5.25
CA GLU A 49 9.38 13.64 -6.38
C GLU A 49 10.87 13.36 -6.15
N SER A 50 11.36 13.44 -4.91
CA SER A 50 12.75 13.14 -4.54
C SER A 50 13.15 11.66 -4.70
N PHE A 51 12.17 10.79 -4.94
CA PHE A 51 12.40 9.36 -5.19
C PHE A 51 12.41 9.00 -6.68
N ARG A 52 12.28 9.98 -7.60
CA ARG A 52 12.44 9.71 -9.03
C ARG A 52 13.82 9.13 -9.33
N GLY A 53 13.86 8.14 -10.19
CA GLY A 53 15.09 7.42 -10.51
C GLY A 53 15.51 6.35 -9.51
N LYS A 54 14.78 6.21 -8.40
CA LYS A 54 15.02 5.18 -7.39
C LYS A 54 13.99 4.06 -7.49
N LYS A 55 14.38 2.89 -7.02
CA LYS A 55 13.48 1.76 -6.78
C LYS A 55 12.89 1.91 -5.39
N PHE A 56 11.59 1.74 -5.24
CA PHE A 56 10.97 1.81 -3.93
C PHE A 56 9.71 0.97 -3.79
N ILE A 57 9.41 0.61 -2.56
CA ILE A 57 8.17 -0.05 -2.16
C ILE A 57 7.39 0.95 -1.31
N ILE A 58 6.14 1.21 -1.70
CA ILE A 58 5.21 1.99 -0.89
C ILE A 58 4.28 1.03 -0.17
N THR A 59 4.09 1.25 1.12
CA THR A 59 3.07 0.58 1.93
C THR A 59 2.18 1.63 2.59
N PHE A 60 0.90 1.63 2.26
CA PHE A 60 -0.12 2.36 3.02
C PHE A 60 -0.51 1.53 4.23
N TYR A 61 -0.32 2.07 5.43
CA TYR A 61 -0.50 1.38 6.69
C TYR A 61 -1.14 2.27 7.76
N ALA A 62 -1.58 1.66 8.85
CA ALA A 62 -1.93 2.39 10.07
C ALA A 62 -1.34 1.70 11.30
N SER A 63 -1.06 2.44 12.36
CA SER A 63 -0.43 1.92 13.58
C SER A 63 -1.29 0.90 14.34
N TRP A 64 -2.60 0.89 14.11
CA TRP A 64 -3.56 -0.06 14.68
C TRP A 64 -3.80 -1.29 13.79
N CYS A 65 -3.32 -1.30 12.54
CA CYS A 65 -3.54 -2.38 11.58
C CYS A 65 -2.57 -3.55 11.84
N ARG A 66 -3.08 -4.65 12.39
CA ARG A 66 -2.27 -5.81 12.76
C ARG A 66 -1.50 -6.40 11.57
N ASP A 67 -2.17 -6.61 10.43
CA ASP A 67 -1.56 -7.21 9.24
C ASP A 67 -0.47 -6.30 8.66
N CYS A 68 -0.67 -4.97 8.73
CA CYS A 68 0.34 -4.00 8.35
C CYS A 68 1.60 -4.11 9.23
N LEU A 69 1.41 -4.29 10.55
CA LEU A 69 2.53 -4.39 11.49
C LEU A 69 3.34 -5.67 11.29
N VAL A 70 2.67 -6.78 10.98
CA VAL A 70 3.32 -8.06 10.64
C VAL A 70 4.13 -7.91 9.36
N GLU A 71 3.52 -7.34 8.33
CA GLU A 71 4.18 -7.10 7.04
C GLU A 71 5.41 -6.19 7.16
N LEU A 72 5.28 -5.05 7.83
CA LEU A 72 6.40 -4.11 8.02
C LEU A 72 7.55 -4.73 8.81
N LYS A 73 7.25 -5.60 9.79
CA LYS A 73 8.27 -6.35 10.54
C LYS A 73 9.02 -7.31 9.61
N ALA A 74 8.31 -8.16 8.87
CA ALA A 74 8.91 -9.10 7.93
C ALA A 74 9.74 -8.37 6.85
N LEU A 75 9.24 -7.27 6.30
CA LEU A 75 9.98 -6.45 5.34
C LEU A 75 11.26 -5.86 5.94
N ASN A 76 11.23 -5.40 7.21
CA ASN A 76 12.41 -4.91 7.89
C ASN A 76 13.48 -6.00 8.07
N GLU A 77 13.09 -7.23 8.38
CA GLU A 77 14.01 -8.35 8.58
C GLU A 77 14.78 -8.71 7.29
N ILE A 78 14.15 -8.57 6.13
CA ILE A 78 14.78 -8.92 4.85
C ILE A 78 15.38 -7.72 4.10
N LYS A 79 15.09 -6.46 4.52
CA LYS A 79 15.44 -5.23 3.80
C LYS A 79 16.92 -5.17 3.41
N SER A 80 17.82 -5.38 4.35
CA SER A 80 19.27 -5.26 4.10
C SER A 80 19.82 -6.34 3.17
N ALA A 81 19.29 -7.56 3.28
CA ALA A 81 19.77 -8.72 2.53
C ALA A 81 19.14 -8.83 1.12
N ARG A 82 17.88 -8.46 0.98
CA ARG A 82 17.10 -8.71 -0.25
C ARG A 82 16.82 -7.43 -1.05
N PHE A 83 16.75 -6.29 -0.39
CA PHE A 83 16.38 -5.01 -0.98
C PHE A 83 17.36 -3.88 -0.62
N PRO A 84 18.71 -4.07 -0.72
CA PRO A 84 19.68 -3.07 -0.26
C PRO A 84 19.46 -1.72 -0.94
N ASP A 85 19.19 -1.69 -2.25
CA ASP A 85 19.07 -0.49 -3.07
C ASP A 85 17.61 -0.04 -3.28
N VAL A 86 16.66 -0.59 -2.51
CA VAL A 86 15.23 -0.25 -2.62
C VAL A 86 14.83 0.59 -1.41
N GLU A 87 14.29 1.77 -1.61
CA GLU A 87 13.72 2.57 -0.52
C GLU A 87 12.37 1.98 -0.08
N ILE A 88 12.13 1.90 1.22
CA ILE A 88 10.82 1.53 1.76
C ILE A 88 10.13 2.79 2.25
N ILE A 89 8.96 3.05 1.71
CA ILE A 89 8.16 4.25 1.96
C ILE A 89 6.86 3.83 2.63
N CYS A 90 6.66 4.25 3.87
CA CYS A 90 5.48 3.96 4.67
C CYS A 90 4.61 5.21 4.75
N ILE A 91 3.37 5.13 4.28
CA ILE A 91 2.41 6.23 4.28
C ILE A 91 1.24 5.87 5.20
N THR A 92 0.91 6.77 6.11
CA THR A 92 -0.22 6.62 7.04
C THR A 92 -1.11 7.87 7.05
N ASP A 93 -2.37 7.71 7.44
CA ASP A 93 -3.28 8.79 7.79
C ASP A 93 -3.42 8.95 9.32
N ASP A 94 -2.64 8.22 10.09
CA ASP A 94 -2.58 8.38 11.55
C ASP A 94 -2.21 9.84 11.94
N PRO A 95 -2.68 10.32 13.09
CA PRO A 95 -2.27 11.61 13.65
C PRO A 95 -0.74 11.70 13.85
N PRO A 96 -0.14 12.92 13.78
CA PRO A 96 1.31 13.12 13.89
C PRO A 96 1.93 12.47 15.13
N GLU A 97 1.24 12.52 16.28
CA GLU A 97 1.73 11.95 17.54
C GLU A 97 1.86 10.43 17.43
N LYS A 98 0.88 9.74 16.83
CA LYS A 98 0.93 8.29 16.61
C LYS A 98 2.03 7.89 15.63
N LEU A 99 2.25 8.69 14.59
CA LEU A 99 3.34 8.46 13.64
C LEU A 99 4.69 8.60 14.34
N SER A 100 4.88 9.65 15.13
CA SER A 100 6.10 9.90 15.91
C SER A 100 6.40 8.75 16.87
N ASP A 101 5.41 8.33 17.67
CA ASP A 101 5.52 7.20 18.60
C ASP A 101 5.86 5.90 17.88
N PHE A 102 5.23 5.67 16.73
CA PHE A 102 5.49 4.49 15.92
C PHE A 102 6.94 4.43 15.43
N ILE A 103 7.44 5.52 14.87
CA ILE A 103 8.83 5.63 14.36
C ILE A 103 9.81 5.38 15.50
N GLN A 104 9.64 6.05 16.63
CA GLN A 104 10.52 5.90 17.80
C GLN A 104 10.51 4.45 18.33
N LYS A 105 9.34 3.84 18.44
CA LYS A 105 9.17 2.48 18.98
C LYS A 105 9.71 1.40 18.06
N LYS A 106 9.54 1.56 16.73
CA LYS A 106 9.92 0.53 15.76
C LYS A 106 11.34 0.67 15.26
N ASN A 107 11.82 1.90 15.13
CA ASN A 107 13.16 2.25 14.65
C ASN A 107 13.56 1.52 13.33
N TYR A 108 12.59 1.39 12.41
CA TYR A 108 12.85 0.79 11.10
C TYR A 108 13.61 1.77 10.19
N PRO A 109 14.52 1.32 9.33
CA PRO A 109 15.26 2.15 8.39
C PRO A 109 14.39 2.51 7.16
N PHE A 110 13.17 2.94 7.41
CA PHE A 110 12.17 3.26 6.38
C PHE A 110 11.92 4.76 6.31
N ARG A 111 11.35 5.22 5.20
CA ARG A 111 10.86 6.58 5.03
C ARG A 111 9.39 6.65 5.43
N PHE A 112 9.07 7.49 6.39
CA PHE A 112 7.71 7.63 6.89
C PHE A 112 7.13 8.97 6.48
N PHE A 113 5.89 8.91 6.00
CA PHE A 113 5.12 10.08 5.60
C PHE A 113 3.69 9.96 6.12
N ARG A 114 3.06 11.12 6.32
CA ARG A 114 1.64 11.21 6.59
C ARG A 114 0.91 11.71 5.35
N SER A 115 -0.19 11.07 5.03
CA SER A 115 -1.10 11.57 3.99
C SER A 115 -1.73 12.91 4.40
N THR A 116 -1.94 13.80 3.44
CA THR A 116 -2.70 15.05 3.66
C THR A 116 -4.21 14.81 3.69
N LYS A 117 -4.67 13.62 3.31
CA LYS A 117 -6.07 13.20 3.25
C LYS A 117 -6.22 11.87 3.95
N ASP A 118 -7.40 11.62 4.49
CA ASP A 118 -7.75 10.31 5.03
C ASP A 118 -7.79 9.26 3.91
N PHE A 119 -7.52 8.02 4.24
CA PHE A 119 -7.46 6.92 3.27
C PHE A 119 -8.75 6.75 2.44
N PRO A 120 -9.96 6.87 2.98
CA PRO A 120 -11.20 6.81 2.17
C PRO A 120 -11.28 7.88 1.08
N GLU A 121 -10.76 9.09 1.32
CA GLU A 121 -10.69 10.15 0.31
C GLU A 121 -9.73 9.81 -0.84
N LEU A 122 -8.69 9.02 -0.53
CA LEU A 122 -7.76 8.45 -1.50
C LEU A 122 -8.29 7.16 -2.14
N LYS A 123 -9.54 6.75 -1.86
CA LYS A 123 -10.14 5.48 -2.29
C LYS A 123 -9.41 4.24 -1.76
N ILE A 124 -8.65 4.37 -0.69
CA ILE A 124 -8.05 3.27 0.04
C ILE A 124 -9.06 2.81 1.10
N TYR A 125 -9.72 1.68 0.86
CA TYR A 125 -10.77 1.15 1.75
C TYR A 125 -10.33 -0.09 2.54
N SER A 126 -9.13 -0.57 2.28
CA SER A 126 -8.52 -1.69 2.99
C SER A 126 -7.01 -1.50 3.01
N ILE A 127 -6.37 -1.80 4.12
CA ILE A 127 -4.91 -1.74 4.30
C ILE A 127 -4.40 -3.09 4.81
N PRO A 128 -3.12 -3.41 4.54
CA PRO A 128 -2.15 -2.60 3.80
C PRO A 128 -2.45 -2.55 2.29
N VAL A 129 -1.97 -1.50 1.62
CA VAL A 129 -1.91 -1.43 0.14
C VAL A 129 -0.48 -1.17 -0.25
N ASN A 130 0.02 -1.99 -1.17
CA ASN A 130 1.42 -1.99 -1.56
C ASN A 130 1.58 -1.65 -3.04
N TYR A 131 2.59 -0.84 -3.34
CA TYR A 131 3.05 -0.53 -4.70
C TYR A 131 4.56 -0.73 -4.78
N LEU A 132 5.00 -1.51 -5.75
CA LEU A 132 6.41 -1.63 -6.11
C LEU A 132 6.67 -0.76 -7.33
N VAL A 133 7.65 0.12 -7.22
CA VAL A 133 7.99 1.10 -8.26
C VAL A 133 9.44 0.94 -8.67
N ASN A 134 9.67 0.72 -9.97
CA ASN A 134 11.02 0.59 -10.50
C ASN A 134 11.71 1.95 -10.70
N SER A 135 12.97 1.94 -11.09
CA SER A 135 13.76 3.16 -11.31
C SER A 135 13.24 4.03 -12.46
N SER A 136 12.46 3.47 -13.39
CA SER A 136 11.77 4.25 -14.43
C SER A 136 10.54 4.98 -13.91
N GLY A 137 10.15 4.77 -12.65
CA GLY A 137 8.96 5.35 -12.02
C GLY A 137 7.66 4.64 -12.37
N GLN A 138 7.74 3.43 -12.92
CA GLN A 138 6.58 2.61 -13.24
C GLN A 138 6.18 1.74 -12.04
N VAL A 139 4.89 1.67 -11.77
CA VAL A 139 4.33 0.70 -10.84
C VAL A 139 4.38 -0.67 -11.52
N VAL A 140 5.23 -1.55 -11.00
CA VAL A 140 5.45 -2.90 -11.53
C VAL A 140 4.69 -3.99 -10.78
N MET A 141 4.21 -3.67 -9.60
CA MET A 141 3.31 -4.51 -8.81
C MET A 141 2.44 -3.66 -7.90
N GLU A 142 1.18 -4.02 -7.78
CA GLU A 142 0.26 -3.47 -6.80
C GLU A 142 -0.48 -4.60 -6.08
N LYS A 143 -0.74 -4.42 -4.80
CA LYS A 143 -1.48 -5.41 -4.00
C LYS A 143 -2.27 -4.74 -2.88
N VAL A 144 -3.54 -5.10 -2.77
CA VAL A 144 -4.37 -4.85 -1.59
C VAL A 144 -4.28 -6.07 -0.68
N GLY A 145 -4.01 -5.82 0.61
CA GLY A 145 -3.70 -6.85 1.61
C GLY A 145 -2.19 -7.10 1.75
N ALA A 146 -1.81 -7.74 2.84
CA ALA A 146 -0.42 -7.96 3.18
C ALA A 146 0.33 -8.81 2.13
N ILE A 147 1.58 -8.47 1.91
CA ILE A 147 2.53 -9.29 1.17
C ILE A 147 3.24 -10.19 2.18
N ASP A 148 3.29 -11.48 1.86
CA ASP A 148 4.09 -12.43 2.64
C ASP A 148 5.56 -12.32 2.23
N TRP A 149 6.32 -11.51 2.97
CA TRP A 149 7.75 -11.30 2.72
C TRP A 149 8.62 -12.46 3.22
N GLU A 150 8.05 -13.49 3.85
CA GLU A 150 8.72 -14.75 4.19
C GLU A 150 8.71 -15.74 3.00
N ASP A 151 7.79 -15.57 2.04
CA ASP A 151 7.76 -16.35 0.80
C ASP A 151 8.89 -15.93 -0.15
N ASN A 152 9.93 -16.77 -0.22
CA ASN A 152 11.09 -16.54 -1.09
C ASN A 152 10.75 -16.42 -2.58
N SER A 153 9.69 -17.08 -3.05
CA SER A 153 9.27 -17.01 -4.45
C SER A 153 8.71 -15.62 -4.76
N LEU A 154 7.93 -15.08 -3.85
CA LEU A 154 7.32 -13.76 -3.94
C LEU A 154 8.39 -12.66 -3.83
N VAL A 155 9.32 -12.81 -2.88
CA VAL A 155 10.47 -11.89 -2.73
C VAL A 155 11.33 -11.87 -4.01
N THR A 156 11.65 -13.04 -4.56
CA THR A 156 12.44 -13.14 -5.81
C THR A 156 11.70 -12.46 -6.98
N ARG A 157 10.39 -12.69 -7.09
CA ARG A 157 9.56 -12.02 -8.10
C ARG A 157 9.58 -10.50 -7.93
N ALA A 158 9.41 -10.00 -6.70
CA ALA A 158 9.46 -8.57 -6.41
C ALA A 158 10.81 -7.94 -6.79
N MET A 159 11.92 -8.63 -6.45
CA MET A 159 13.27 -8.19 -6.84
C MET A 159 13.43 -8.08 -8.37
N ASN A 160 12.97 -9.09 -9.11
CA ASN A 160 13.05 -9.10 -10.58
C ASN A 160 12.21 -7.99 -11.22
N LEU A 161 11.03 -7.71 -10.67
CA LEU A 161 10.16 -6.63 -11.16
C LEU A 161 10.74 -5.24 -10.92
N LEU A 162 11.55 -5.08 -9.88
CA LEU A 162 12.19 -3.82 -9.52
C LEU A 162 13.49 -3.55 -10.30
N GLN A 163 14.00 -4.51 -11.06
CA GLN A 163 15.19 -4.32 -11.90
C GLN A 163 14.91 -3.40 -13.09
#